data_a91efc39237a071e72227b01dff67197
#
_entry.id   a91efc39237a071e72227b01dff67197
#
_cell.length_a   1.000
_cell.length_b   1.000
_cell.length_c   1.000
_cell.angle_alpha   90.00
_cell.angle_beta   90.00
_cell.angle_gamma   90.00
#
_symmetry.space_group_name_H-M   'P 1'
#
loop_
_entity.id
_entity.type
_entity.pdbx_description
1 polymer ?
#
loop_
_entity_poly.entity_id
_entity_poly.type
_entity_poly.pdbx_seq_one_letter_code
_entity_poly.pdbx_strand_id
1 'polypeptide(L)'
;AQEIQEQKDELIMLLDSVKAANANTVYFQVRGRCDAMYKSSYEPWSSDLVATRGMDPGYDPLLFAVEEAHKRGIEIHAWFNPYRYESVLHQWDGTPQNYRESHPEWLLDYSDGSILNPAMPEVRDHITAIIQEVVQNYDIDGVVFDDYFYMSGTTDDMDDELYQQSNPDNLSRADWRRQNVNKLIAQVYRMIQSEKPYVRFGISPAGVWCTDATIAERYGVTPTPVGSDWAYDDIFCDPMAWIQEHSIDYISPQIYWTIGSSSDYTLIAEWWSQIVRQFGCHFYSSHSASDLSSAKMPSKYGKTTTGTLSFDLNGEKVSSKALSPIERKTAEENEYIVDGATASFKGSELVNQIKVNRTYDETGAPGSVFYNMRKVTHTSGMLSLLRSDVYKYPALIPAISWKATSDPGLVSNIAFTNGQL
;
A
#
# COMPACT_ATOMS: atom_id res chain seq x y z
N ALA A 1 -14.24 -6.55 -25.12
CA ALA A 1 -14.19 -5.10 -25.41
C ALA A 1 -15.00 -4.29 -24.40
N GLN A 2 -16.22 -4.72 -24.04
CA GLN A 2 -17.06 -4.01 -23.06
C GLN A 2 -16.43 -4.05 -21.66
N GLU A 3 -15.96 -5.19 -21.18
CA GLU A 3 -15.29 -5.36 -19.88
C GLU A 3 -14.02 -4.50 -19.77
N ILE A 4 -13.23 -4.40 -20.83
CA ILE A 4 -12.04 -3.53 -20.86
C ILE A 4 -12.43 -2.07 -20.66
N GLN A 5 -13.50 -1.61 -21.32
CA GLN A 5 -13.94 -0.23 -21.18
C GLN A 5 -14.47 0.04 -19.77
N GLU A 6 -15.20 -0.91 -19.18
CA GLU A 6 -15.68 -0.80 -17.80
C GLU A 6 -14.54 -0.70 -16.80
N GLN A 7 -13.47 -1.51 -16.93
CA GLN A 7 -12.26 -1.41 -16.09
C GLN A 7 -11.58 -0.05 -16.22
N LYS A 8 -11.44 0.45 -17.45
CA LYS A 8 -10.86 1.77 -17.72
C LYS A 8 -11.69 2.90 -17.12
N ASP A 9 -13.00 2.84 -17.29
CA ASP A 9 -13.93 3.85 -16.76
C ASP A 9 -13.93 3.86 -15.23
N GLU A 10 -13.85 2.68 -14.58
CA GLU A 10 -13.72 2.58 -13.12
C GLU A 10 -12.41 3.21 -12.63
N LEU A 11 -11.29 2.93 -13.29
CA LEU A 11 -10.00 3.53 -12.93
C LEU A 11 -10.00 5.05 -13.11
N ILE A 12 -10.56 5.56 -14.20
CA ILE A 12 -10.73 7.00 -14.44
C ILE A 12 -11.56 7.63 -13.30
N MET A 13 -12.69 7.02 -12.95
CA MET A 13 -13.54 7.51 -11.87
C MET A 13 -12.81 7.55 -10.51
N LEU A 14 -12.00 6.52 -10.21
CA LEU A 14 -11.19 6.49 -8.99
C LEU A 14 -10.13 7.58 -8.99
N LEU A 15 -9.41 7.79 -10.10
CA LEU A 15 -8.40 8.84 -10.23
C LEU A 15 -9.01 10.24 -10.19
N ASP A 16 -10.18 10.45 -10.79
CA ASP A 16 -10.95 11.70 -10.65
C ASP A 16 -11.32 11.97 -9.20
N SER A 17 -11.71 10.94 -8.45
CA SER A 17 -12.00 11.04 -7.02
C SER A 17 -10.77 11.38 -6.18
N VAL A 18 -9.60 10.79 -6.50
CA VAL A 18 -8.30 11.13 -5.89
C VAL A 18 -8.00 12.61 -6.10
N LYS A 19 -8.15 13.09 -7.34
CA LYS A 19 -7.96 14.51 -7.68
C LYS A 19 -8.96 15.41 -6.97
N ALA A 20 -10.22 15.01 -6.92
CA ALA A 20 -11.28 15.77 -6.23
C ALA A 20 -11.03 15.85 -4.73
N ALA A 21 -10.40 14.87 -4.11
CA ALA A 21 -9.98 14.87 -2.71
C ALA A 21 -8.73 15.73 -2.44
N ASN A 22 -8.10 16.32 -3.45
CA ASN A 22 -6.79 16.98 -3.38
C ASN A 22 -5.66 16.03 -2.92
N ALA A 23 -5.83 14.71 -3.11
CA ALA A 23 -4.74 13.75 -2.96
C ALA A 23 -3.85 13.77 -4.21
N ASN A 24 -2.58 13.42 -4.03
CA ASN A 24 -1.54 13.64 -5.05
C ASN A 24 -0.77 12.38 -5.46
N THR A 25 -1.03 11.23 -4.83
CA THR A 25 -0.32 9.97 -5.10
C THR A 25 -1.26 8.78 -4.99
N VAL A 26 -1.04 7.76 -5.80
CA VAL A 26 -1.76 6.46 -5.74
C VAL A 26 -0.74 5.34 -5.63
N TYR A 27 -0.99 4.38 -4.73
CA TYR A 27 -0.33 3.07 -4.74
C TYR A 27 -1.20 2.12 -5.57
N PHE A 28 -0.70 1.71 -6.73
CA PHE A 28 -1.40 0.85 -7.68
C PHE A 28 -0.79 -0.55 -7.63
N GLN A 29 -1.55 -1.54 -7.13
CA GLN A 29 -1.06 -2.90 -7.01
C GLN A 29 -0.84 -3.52 -8.39
N VAL A 30 0.41 -3.81 -8.70
CA VAL A 30 0.81 -4.37 -10.00
C VAL A 30 1.16 -5.86 -9.94
N ARG A 31 1.46 -6.36 -8.72
CA ARG A 31 1.85 -7.73 -8.48
C ARG A 31 1.31 -8.20 -7.12
N GLY A 32 0.28 -9.03 -7.14
CA GLY A 32 -0.38 -9.51 -5.93
C GLY A 32 0.08 -10.90 -5.48
N ARG A 33 0.26 -11.84 -6.43
CA ARG A 33 0.53 -13.27 -6.14
C ARG A 33 1.34 -13.90 -7.27
N CYS A 34 2.56 -13.40 -7.52
CA CYS A 34 3.39 -13.82 -8.65
C CYS A 34 2.59 -13.80 -9.97
N ASP A 35 1.87 -12.75 -10.17
CA ASP A 35 1.06 -12.43 -11.34
C ASP A 35 1.13 -10.92 -11.62
N ALA A 36 0.84 -10.50 -12.84
CA ALA A 36 1.07 -9.13 -13.26
C ALA A 36 -0.19 -8.41 -13.74
N MET A 37 -0.32 -7.13 -13.35
CA MET A 37 -1.28 -6.16 -13.87
C MET A 37 -0.69 -5.31 -15.01
N TYR A 38 0.35 -5.83 -15.66
CA TYR A 38 1.10 -5.19 -16.75
C TYR A 38 1.69 -6.25 -17.67
N LYS A 39 2.15 -5.87 -18.83
CA LYS A 39 2.80 -6.79 -19.76
C LYS A 39 4.19 -7.18 -19.25
N SER A 40 4.28 -8.36 -18.62
CA SER A 40 5.51 -8.89 -18.06
C SER A 40 6.12 -10.00 -18.93
N SER A 41 7.46 -10.06 -18.92
CA SER A 41 8.24 -11.18 -19.49
C SER A 41 8.47 -12.29 -18.47
N TYR A 42 8.20 -12.03 -17.19
CA TYR A 42 8.49 -12.94 -16.08
C TYR A 42 7.24 -13.64 -15.53
N GLU A 43 6.13 -12.90 -15.45
CA GLU A 43 4.94 -13.37 -14.76
C GLU A 43 3.70 -13.32 -15.65
N PRO A 44 2.72 -14.23 -15.42
CA PRO A 44 1.50 -14.28 -16.20
C PRO A 44 0.57 -13.11 -15.82
N TRP A 45 -0.34 -12.77 -16.71
CA TRP A 45 -1.43 -11.86 -16.41
C TRP A 45 -2.23 -12.33 -15.19
N SER A 46 -2.59 -11.38 -14.32
CA SER A 46 -3.38 -11.68 -13.14
C SER A 46 -4.80 -12.13 -13.48
N SER A 47 -5.29 -13.12 -12.71
CA SER A 47 -6.69 -13.56 -12.78
C SER A 47 -7.68 -12.49 -12.30
N ASP A 48 -7.21 -11.46 -11.60
CA ASP A 48 -8.07 -10.35 -11.17
C ASP A 48 -8.46 -9.44 -12.34
N LEU A 49 -7.79 -9.53 -13.50
CA LEU A 49 -8.12 -8.77 -14.72
C LEU A 49 -9.24 -9.44 -15.55
N VAL A 50 -9.12 -10.75 -15.79
CA VAL A 50 -10.00 -11.47 -16.75
C VAL A 50 -10.43 -12.85 -16.24
N ALA A 51 -10.45 -13.06 -14.95
CA ALA A 51 -10.85 -14.32 -14.27
C ALA A 51 -10.03 -15.57 -14.62
N THR A 52 -9.05 -15.47 -15.52
CA THR A 52 -8.18 -16.59 -15.92
C THR A 52 -6.72 -16.11 -15.90
N ARG A 53 -5.92 -16.71 -15.03
CA ARG A 53 -4.48 -16.40 -14.92
C ARG A 53 -3.77 -16.69 -16.24
N GLY A 54 -2.97 -15.74 -16.71
CA GLY A 54 -2.22 -15.82 -17.95
C GLY A 54 -2.98 -15.40 -19.22
N MET A 55 -4.28 -15.13 -19.13
CA MET A 55 -5.05 -14.61 -20.26
C MET A 55 -4.77 -13.12 -20.45
N ASP A 56 -4.40 -12.74 -21.67
CA ASP A 56 -4.16 -11.33 -22.04
C ASP A 56 -5.48 -10.55 -21.94
N PRO A 57 -5.54 -9.47 -21.14
CA PRO A 57 -6.73 -8.64 -20.99
C PRO A 57 -7.01 -7.77 -22.23
N GLY A 58 -6.10 -7.73 -23.22
CA GLY A 58 -6.23 -6.94 -24.45
C GLY A 58 -5.84 -5.47 -24.29
N TYR A 59 -5.25 -5.08 -23.17
CA TYR A 59 -4.64 -3.78 -22.93
C TYR A 59 -3.62 -3.89 -21.78
N ASP A 60 -2.81 -2.86 -21.58
CA ASP A 60 -1.87 -2.79 -20.46
C ASP A 60 -2.45 -1.90 -19.35
N PRO A 61 -2.92 -2.49 -18.22
CA PRO A 61 -3.51 -1.74 -17.12
C PRO A 61 -2.56 -0.75 -16.45
N LEU A 62 -1.28 -1.12 -16.27
CA LEU A 62 -0.30 -0.23 -15.65
C LEU A 62 0.03 0.96 -16.55
N LEU A 63 0.25 0.72 -17.84
CA LEU A 63 0.49 1.81 -18.78
C LEU A 63 -0.68 2.79 -18.79
N PHE A 64 -1.90 2.28 -18.85
CA PHE A 64 -3.12 3.10 -18.81
C PHE A 64 -3.24 3.87 -17.49
N ALA A 65 -2.93 3.23 -16.36
CA ALA A 65 -2.97 3.87 -15.06
C ALA A 65 -1.95 5.02 -14.93
N VAL A 66 -0.72 4.82 -15.42
CA VAL A 66 0.33 5.85 -15.44
C VAL A 66 -0.12 7.06 -16.25
N GLU A 67 -0.59 6.83 -17.47
CA GLU A 67 -1.05 7.92 -18.36
C GLU A 67 -2.20 8.71 -17.72
N GLU A 68 -3.20 8.02 -17.17
CA GLU A 68 -4.37 8.68 -16.59
C GLU A 68 -4.05 9.39 -15.26
N ALA A 69 -3.14 8.84 -14.44
CA ALA A 69 -2.66 9.50 -13.23
C ALA A 69 -1.90 10.80 -13.57
N HIS A 70 -0.95 10.73 -14.49
CA HIS A 70 -0.12 11.87 -14.89
C HIS A 70 -0.93 12.99 -15.56
N LYS A 71 -1.96 12.68 -16.36
CA LYS A 71 -2.90 13.68 -16.89
C LYS A 71 -3.57 14.52 -15.79
N ARG A 72 -3.68 13.97 -14.58
CA ARG A 72 -4.29 14.62 -13.40
C ARG A 72 -3.26 15.25 -12.47
N GLY A 73 -1.97 15.10 -12.74
CA GLY A 73 -0.88 15.50 -11.85
C GLY A 73 -0.84 14.67 -10.56
N ILE A 74 -1.13 13.37 -10.68
CA ILE A 74 -1.08 12.38 -9.60
C ILE A 74 0.13 11.49 -9.84
N GLU A 75 0.99 11.33 -8.81
CA GLU A 75 2.05 10.32 -8.85
C GLU A 75 1.46 8.91 -8.73
N ILE A 76 2.10 7.95 -9.40
CA ILE A 76 1.73 6.55 -9.32
C ILE A 76 2.92 5.73 -8.84
N HIS A 77 2.74 5.02 -7.71
CA HIS A 77 3.71 4.08 -7.17
C HIS A 77 3.24 2.65 -7.47
N ALA A 78 4.07 1.87 -8.14
CA ALA A 78 3.81 0.47 -8.41
C ALA A 78 3.92 -0.33 -7.10
N TRP A 79 2.82 -0.93 -6.67
CA TRP A 79 2.79 -1.72 -5.44
C TRP A 79 2.99 -3.19 -5.75
N PHE A 80 4.03 -3.77 -5.16
CA PHE A 80 4.39 -5.18 -5.24
C PHE A 80 4.18 -5.87 -3.90
N ASN A 81 3.59 -7.06 -3.94
CA ASN A 81 3.76 -8.03 -2.90
C ASN A 81 4.97 -8.91 -3.31
N PRO A 82 6.12 -8.83 -2.62
CA PRO A 82 7.35 -9.41 -3.17
C PRO A 82 7.38 -10.93 -3.16
N TYR A 83 6.79 -11.58 -2.15
CA TYR A 83 6.97 -13.02 -1.95
C TYR A 83 5.71 -13.87 -2.12
N ARG A 84 4.53 -13.30 -1.98
CA ARG A 84 3.27 -14.04 -1.96
C ARG A 84 3.04 -14.78 -3.27
N TYR A 85 2.78 -16.10 -3.19
CA TYR A 85 2.57 -16.95 -4.36
C TYR A 85 1.16 -17.51 -4.41
N GLU A 86 0.74 -18.31 -3.44
CA GLU A 86 -0.58 -18.92 -3.37
C GLU A 86 -1.31 -18.55 -2.09
N SER A 87 -2.61 -18.77 -2.09
CA SER A 87 -3.46 -18.72 -0.91
C SER A 87 -4.50 -19.85 -0.98
N VAL A 88 -5.23 -20.10 0.09
CA VAL A 88 -6.31 -21.09 0.10
C VAL A 88 -7.32 -20.87 -1.05
N LEU A 89 -7.54 -19.62 -1.46
CA LEU A 89 -8.48 -19.26 -2.53
C LEU A 89 -7.84 -19.17 -3.92
N HIS A 90 -6.51 -19.17 -4.02
CA HIS A 90 -5.78 -18.95 -5.26
C HIS A 90 -4.63 -19.94 -5.34
N GLN A 91 -4.82 -20.99 -6.12
CA GLN A 91 -3.82 -22.02 -6.41
C GLN A 91 -3.53 -22.03 -7.90
N TRP A 92 -2.27 -22.30 -8.28
CA TRP A 92 -1.81 -22.08 -9.63
C TRP A 92 -1.51 -23.34 -10.43
N ASP A 93 -1.89 -24.51 -9.92
CA ASP A 93 -1.71 -25.78 -10.62
C ASP A 93 -2.28 -25.74 -12.05
N GLY A 94 -1.46 -26.15 -13.01
CA GLY A 94 -1.84 -26.16 -14.42
C GLY A 94 -1.97 -24.78 -15.08
N THR A 95 -1.57 -23.69 -14.40
CA THR A 95 -1.57 -22.34 -14.97
C THR A 95 -0.19 -21.96 -15.53
N PRO A 96 -0.09 -20.95 -16.44
CA PRO A 96 1.20 -20.50 -16.96
C PRO A 96 2.14 -20.01 -15.86
N GLN A 97 3.46 -20.17 -16.07
CA GLN A 97 4.54 -19.78 -15.16
C GLN A 97 4.26 -20.18 -13.71
N ASN A 98 3.98 -21.47 -13.52
CA ASN A 98 3.72 -22.09 -12.24
C ASN A 98 5.06 -22.48 -11.58
N TYR A 99 5.44 -21.77 -10.51
CA TYR A 99 6.70 -22.05 -9.82
C TYR A 99 6.67 -23.40 -9.09
N ARG A 100 5.50 -23.89 -8.70
CA ARG A 100 5.39 -25.23 -8.08
C ARG A 100 5.84 -26.34 -9.02
N GLU A 101 5.69 -26.15 -10.33
CA GLU A 101 6.14 -27.09 -11.35
C GLU A 101 7.58 -26.80 -11.81
N SER A 102 7.96 -25.53 -11.97
CA SER A 102 9.25 -25.13 -12.53
C SER A 102 10.35 -24.97 -11.50
N HIS A 103 10.03 -24.53 -10.29
CA HIS A 103 10.95 -24.21 -9.19
C HIS A 103 10.32 -24.55 -7.84
N PRO A 104 9.95 -25.81 -7.57
CA PRO A 104 9.34 -26.19 -6.30
C PRO A 104 10.21 -25.85 -5.09
N GLU A 105 11.53 -25.84 -5.26
CA GLU A 105 12.52 -25.47 -4.24
C GLU A 105 12.44 -23.99 -3.82
N TRP A 106 11.81 -23.13 -4.63
CA TRP A 106 11.63 -21.73 -4.32
C TRP A 106 10.51 -21.45 -3.31
N LEU A 107 9.68 -22.45 -3.00
CA LEU A 107 8.46 -22.26 -2.24
C LEU A 107 8.63 -22.67 -0.77
N LEU A 108 8.07 -21.85 0.11
CA LEU A 108 7.74 -22.19 1.50
C LEU A 108 6.23 -22.37 1.59
N ASP A 109 5.81 -23.55 2.06
CA ASP A 109 4.39 -23.93 2.17
C ASP A 109 3.88 -23.77 3.60
N TYR A 110 2.72 -23.12 3.72
CA TYR A 110 2.01 -22.90 4.97
C TYR A 110 0.58 -23.46 4.86
N SER A 111 -0.13 -23.52 5.98
CA SER A 111 -1.51 -24.02 6.03
C SER A 111 -2.49 -23.19 5.20
N ASP A 112 -2.20 -21.91 4.98
CA ASP A 112 -3.07 -20.93 4.35
C ASP A 112 -2.53 -20.33 3.05
N GLY A 113 -1.41 -20.85 2.56
CA GLY A 113 -0.83 -20.44 1.28
C GLY A 113 0.64 -20.80 1.15
N SER A 114 1.31 -20.20 0.18
CA SER A 114 2.73 -20.33 -0.04
C SER A 114 3.38 -19.02 -0.46
N ILE A 115 4.67 -18.91 -0.20
CA ILE A 115 5.49 -17.76 -0.58
C ILE A 115 6.74 -18.23 -1.30
N LEU A 116 7.34 -17.32 -2.07
CA LEU A 116 8.72 -17.48 -2.53
C LEU A 116 9.67 -17.37 -1.33
N ASN A 117 10.66 -18.24 -1.24
CA ASN A 117 11.57 -18.35 -0.10
C ASN A 117 12.55 -17.15 -0.04
N PRO A 118 12.44 -16.25 0.97
CA PRO A 118 13.31 -15.08 1.06
C PRO A 118 14.79 -15.40 1.27
N ALA A 119 15.10 -16.60 1.73
CA ALA A 119 16.47 -17.03 1.99
C ALA A 119 17.27 -17.36 0.72
N MET A 120 16.58 -17.58 -0.41
CA MET A 120 17.21 -17.97 -1.66
C MET A 120 17.72 -16.75 -2.46
N PRO A 121 19.02 -16.71 -2.81
CA PRO A 121 19.57 -15.66 -3.66
C PRO A 121 18.87 -15.57 -5.03
N GLU A 122 18.56 -16.71 -5.63
CA GLU A 122 17.89 -16.82 -6.93
C GLU A 122 16.48 -16.19 -6.91
N VAL A 123 15.74 -16.39 -5.83
CA VAL A 123 14.42 -15.77 -5.61
C VAL A 123 14.58 -14.25 -5.49
N ARG A 124 15.58 -13.77 -4.75
CA ARG A 124 15.87 -12.36 -4.60
C ARG A 124 16.23 -11.71 -5.93
N ASP A 125 17.09 -12.37 -6.73
CA ASP A 125 17.48 -11.89 -8.05
C ASP A 125 16.29 -11.84 -9.01
N HIS A 126 15.44 -12.86 -8.97
CA HIS A 126 14.21 -12.94 -9.76
C HIS A 126 13.22 -11.81 -9.43
N ILE A 127 12.95 -11.60 -8.14
CA ILE A 127 12.07 -10.50 -7.70
C ILE A 127 12.66 -9.14 -8.12
N THR A 128 13.96 -8.96 -7.98
CA THR A 128 14.64 -7.73 -8.41
C THR A 128 14.49 -7.50 -9.91
N ALA A 129 14.64 -8.56 -10.73
CA ALA A 129 14.48 -8.47 -12.19
C ALA A 129 13.04 -8.11 -12.61
N ILE A 130 12.02 -8.65 -11.91
CA ILE A 130 10.61 -8.28 -12.12
C ILE A 130 10.38 -6.79 -11.85
N ILE A 131 10.92 -6.27 -10.75
CA ILE A 131 10.77 -4.84 -10.41
C ILE A 131 11.55 -3.97 -11.39
N GLN A 132 12.75 -4.40 -11.80
CA GLN A 132 13.55 -3.73 -12.81
C GLN A 132 12.81 -3.60 -14.16
N GLU A 133 12.11 -4.65 -14.58
CA GLU A 133 11.26 -4.63 -15.78
C GLU A 133 10.22 -3.50 -15.71
N VAL A 134 9.55 -3.32 -14.57
CA VAL A 134 8.57 -2.25 -14.38
C VAL A 134 9.24 -0.88 -14.36
N VAL A 135 10.33 -0.73 -13.62
CA VAL A 135 11.08 0.54 -13.54
C VAL A 135 11.59 0.97 -14.91
N GLN A 136 12.08 0.04 -15.74
CA GLN A 136 12.60 0.35 -17.07
C GLN A 136 11.50 0.70 -18.07
N ASN A 137 10.37 -0.03 -18.05
CA ASN A 137 9.37 0.03 -19.13
C ASN A 137 8.22 1.00 -18.86
N TYR A 138 8.03 1.46 -17.62
CA TYR A 138 6.93 2.33 -17.22
C TYR A 138 7.45 3.61 -16.58
N ASP A 139 6.72 4.70 -16.80
CA ASP A 139 7.03 6.01 -16.21
C ASP A 139 6.36 6.14 -14.81
N ILE A 140 6.68 5.21 -13.93
CA ILE A 140 6.22 5.22 -12.55
C ILE A 140 7.03 6.20 -11.70
N ASP A 141 6.41 6.78 -10.68
CA ASP A 141 7.05 7.74 -9.77
C ASP A 141 7.65 7.04 -8.54
N GLY A 142 7.20 5.83 -8.25
CA GLY A 142 7.69 5.06 -7.12
C GLY A 142 7.41 3.56 -7.20
N VAL A 143 8.08 2.83 -6.33
CA VAL A 143 7.84 1.42 -6.01
C VAL A 143 7.50 1.32 -4.54
N VAL A 144 6.52 0.51 -4.19
CA VAL A 144 6.16 0.25 -2.79
C VAL A 144 5.94 -1.22 -2.55
N PHE A 145 6.42 -1.72 -1.40
CA PHE A 145 6.09 -3.04 -0.88
C PHE A 145 5.09 -2.91 0.26
N ASP A 146 4.29 -3.95 0.46
CA ASP A 146 3.46 -4.14 1.65
C ASP A 146 4.21 -4.89 2.77
N ASP A 147 3.51 -5.53 3.69
CA ASP A 147 4.05 -6.21 4.88
C ASP A 147 4.15 -7.73 4.72
N TYR A 148 3.94 -8.26 3.52
CA TYR A 148 3.97 -9.71 3.29
C TYR A 148 5.39 -10.20 2.94
N PHE A 149 6.19 -10.48 3.98
CA PHE A 149 7.52 -11.11 3.88
C PHE A 149 7.44 -12.60 4.18
N TYR A 150 7.97 -13.07 5.30
CA TYR A 150 7.63 -14.40 5.79
C TYR A 150 6.18 -14.41 6.30
N MET A 151 5.57 -15.58 6.39
CA MET A 151 4.25 -15.74 6.99
C MET A 151 4.39 -16.18 8.45
N SER A 152 3.41 -15.84 9.29
CA SER A 152 3.31 -16.40 10.63
C SER A 152 3.26 -17.92 10.58
N GLY A 153 3.93 -18.57 11.53
CA GLY A 153 4.05 -20.03 11.56
C GLY A 153 5.24 -20.57 10.77
N THR A 154 6.20 -19.73 10.37
CA THR A 154 7.47 -20.19 9.80
C THR A 154 8.23 -21.02 10.83
N THR A 155 8.41 -22.30 10.58
CA THR A 155 9.14 -23.22 11.44
C THR A 155 10.59 -23.42 10.97
N ASP A 156 11.45 -23.95 11.85
CA ASP A 156 12.88 -24.07 11.54
C ASP A 156 13.20 -25.12 10.49
N ASP A 157 12.37 -26.15 10.37
CA ASP A 157 12.53 -27.20 9.37
C ASP A 157 12.25 -26.71 7.94
N MET A 158 11.50 -25.62 7.77
CA MET A 158 11.19 -25.07 6.44
C MET A 158 12.41 -24.49 5.72
N ASP A 159 13.43 -24.05 6.45
CA ASP A 159 14.62 -23.40 5.88
C ASP A 159 15.95 -23.90 6.51
N ASP A 160 15.94 -25.05 7.23
CA ASP A 160 17.10 -25.54 7.98
C ASP A 160 18.33 -25.77 7.11
N GLU A 161 18.17 -26.40 5.95
CA GLU A 161 19.29 -26.67 5.04
C GLU A 161 19.95 -25.35 4.56
N LEU A 162 19.16 -24.37 4.16
CA LEU A 162 19.65 -23.07 3.73
C LEU A 162 20.32 -22.30 4.87
N TYR A 163 19.76 -22.37 6.05
CA TYR A 163 20.36 -21.74 7.24
C TYR A 163 21.74 -22.32 7.55
N GLN A 164 21.89 -23.65 7.49
CA GLN A 164 23.18 -24.31 7.71
C GLN A 164 24.20 -23.94 6.64
N GLN A 165 23.79 -23.78 5.40
CA GLN A 165 24.67 -23.55 4.25
C GLN A 165 25.01 -22.07 4.05
N SER A 166 24.12 -21.13 4.42
CA SER A 166 24.22 -19.72 4.02
C SER A 166 24.12 -18.72 5.17
N ASN A 167 24.58 -19.11 6.36
CA ASN A 167 24.69 -18.22 7.53
C ASN A 167 26.16 -17.99 7.94
N PRO A 168 26.98 -17.29 7.12
CA PRO A 168 28.42 -17.10 7.39
C PRO A 168 28.68 -16.24 8.64
N ASP A 169 27.74 -15.39 9.00
CA ASP A 169 27.86 -14.47 10.15
C ASP A 169 27.40 -15.14 11.45
N ASN A 170 27.00 -16.41 11.41
CA ASN A 170 26.54 -17.18 12.56
C ASN A 170 25.41 -16.48 13.35
N LEU A 171 24.48 -15.87 12.62
CA LEU A 171 23.31 -15.20 13.19
C LEU A 171 22.35 -16.21 13.82
N SER A 172 21.53 -15.75 14.76
CA SER A 172 20.34 -16.48 15.16
C SER A 172 19.42 -16.73 13.96
N ARG A 173 18.59 -17.79 14.00
CA ARG A 173 17.65 -18.10 12.90
C ARG A 173 16.77 -16.89 12.55
N ALA A 174 16.22 -16.23 13.55
CA ALA A 174 15.38 -15.07 13.37
C ALA A 174 16.13 -13.89 12.74
N ASP A 175 17.34 -13.58 13.21
CA ASP A 175 18.15 -12.51 12.62
C ASP A 175 18.60 -12.84 11.19
N TRP A 176 18.89 -14.10 10.91
CA TRP A 176 19.21 -14.56 9.55
C TRP A 176 18.00 -14.41 8.59
N ARG A 177 16.78 -14.74 9.04
CA ARG A 177 15.57 -14.50 8.25
C ARG A 177 15.34 -13.02 7.99
N ARG A 178 15.49 -12.16 9.02
CA ARG A 178 15.43 -10.69 8.85
C ARG A 178 16.48 -10.19 7.87
N GLN A 179 17.73 -10.68 8.00
CA GLN A 179 18.80 -10.30 7.08
C GLN A 179 18.50 -10.68 5.61
N ASN A 180 17.84 -11.81 5.35
CA ASN A 180 17.46 -12.21 4.00
C ASN A 180 16.43 -11.26 3.38
N VAL A 181 15.44 -10.81 4.16
CA VAL A 181 14.51 -9.76 3.75
C VAL A 181 15.27 -8.45 3.50
N ASN A 182 16.12 -8.03 4.43
CA ASN A 182 16.90 -6.78 4.31
C ASN A 182 17.78 -6.77 3.04
N LYS A 183 18.35 -7.92 2.66
CA LYS A 183 19.13 -8.07 1.42
C LYS A 183 18.29 -7.77 0.18
N LEU A 184 17.02 -8.24 0.11
CA LEU A 184 16.14 -7.90 -1.02
C LEU A 184 15.89 -6.40 -1.07
N ILE A 185 15.52 -5.80 0.06
CA ILE A 185 15.22 -4.37 0.14
C ILE A 185 16.41 -3.53 -0.35
N ALA A 186 17.60 -3.81 0.16
CA ALA A 186 18.83 -3.13 -0.24
C ALA A 186 19.19 -3.36 -1.72
N GLN A 187 18.93 -4.56 -2.26
CA GLN A 187 19.19 -4.89 -3.66
C GLN A 187 18.24 -4.12 -4.59
N VAL A 188 16.96 -4.10 -4.28
CA VAL A 188 15.94 -3.36 -5.04
C VAL A 188 16.24 -1.86 -5.01
N TYR A 189 16.58 -1.31 -3.84
CA TYR A 189 16.95 0.10 -3.74
C TYR A 189 18.13 0.46 -4.65
N ARG A 190 19.22 -0.32 -4.59
CA ARG A 190 20.39 -0.09 -5.45
C ARG A 190 20.06 -0.20 -6.94
N MET A 191 19.21 -1.16 -7.33
CA MET A 191 18.75 -1.31 -8.70
C MET A 191 17.98 -0.07 -9.15
N ILE A 192 17.02 0.42 -8.35
CA ILE A 192 16.26 1.63 -8.67
C ILE A 192 17.19 2.85 -8.80
N GLN A 193 18.16 3.02 -7.88
CA GLN A 193 19.12 4.12 -7.97
C GLN A 193 19.96 4.07 -9.24
N SER A 194 20.27 2.87 -9.74
CA SER A 194 21.03 2.69 -10.98
C SER A 194 20.19 2.96 -12.24
N GLU A 195 18.91 2.54 -12.24
CA GLU A 195 18.04 2.62 -13.43
C GLU A 195 17.39 4.00 -13.57
N LYS A 196 16.67 4.42 -12.53
CA LYS A 196 15.93 5.68 -12.47
C LYS A 196 16.00 6.28 -11.06
N PRO A 197 17.05 7.03 -10.72
CA PRO A 197 17.29 7.51 -9.36
C PRO A 197 16.18 8.43 -8.81
N TYR A 198 15.34 9.00 -9.67
CA TYR A 198 14.19 9.80 -9.24
C TYR A 198 12.99 8.96 -8.78
N VAL A 199 12.91 7.68 -9.16
CA VAL A 199 11.87 6.76 -8.69
C VAL A 199 12.07 6.51 -7.19
N ARG A 200 11.01 6.72 -6.42
CA ARG A 200 11.02 6.51 -4.97
C ARG A 200 10.84 5.05 -4.62
N PHE A 201 11.47 4.61 -3.56
CA PHE A 201 11.22 3.28 -3.01
C PHE A 201 10.77 3.36 -1.57
N GLY A 202 9.63 2.78 -1.26
CA GLY A 202 9.07 2.74 0.07
C GLY A 202 8.49 1.40 0.45
N ILE A 203 8.20 1.25 1.74
CA ILE A 203 7.58 0.04 2.28
C ILE A 203 6.45 0.44 3.20
N SER A 204 5.34 -0.31 3.14
CA SER A 204 4.19 -0.21 4.03
C SER A 204 4.18 -1.42 4.98
N PRO A 205 5.03 -1.44 6.02
CA PRO A 205 5.11 -2.54 6.96
C PRO A 205 3.96 -2.49 7.96
N ALA A 206 3.89 -3.48 8.86
CA ALA A 206 3.02 -3.42 10.02
C ALA A 206 3.24 -2.14 10.83
N GLY A 207 2.17 -1.63 11.45
CA GLY A 207 2.21 -0.36 12.18
C GLY A 207 3.11 -0.34 13.41
N VAL A 208 3.30 -1.49 14.06
CA VAL A 208 4.19 -1.68 15.21
C VAL A 208 5.44 -2.43 14.75
N TRP A 209 6.61 -1.91 15.07
CA TRP A 209 7.87 -2.60 14.80
C TRP A 209 8.20 -3.62 15.89
N CYS A 210 8.58 -3.13 17.07
CA CYS A 210 9.02 -3.97 18.19
C CYS A 210 8.85 -3.22 19.53
N THR A 211 8.32 -3.90 20.54
CA THR A 211 8.14 -3.35 21.89
C THR A 211 9.24 -3.79 22.88
N ASP A 212 10.15 -4.68 22.46
CA ASP A 212 11.28 -5.14 23.26
C ASP A 212 12.38 -4.06 23.36
N ALA A 213 12.62 -3.59 24.56
CA ALA A 213 13.63 -2.56 24.84
C ALA A 213 15.07 -3.02 24.52
N THR A 214 15.36 -4.32 24.67
CA THR A 214 16.69 -4.87 24.39
C THR A 214 16.97 -4.87 22.89
N ILE A 215 15.96 -5.15 22.09
CA ILE A 215 16.06 -5.07 20.62
C ILE A 215 16.22 -3.62 20.21
N ALA A 216 15.37 -2.73 20.73
CA ALA A 216 15.42 -1.30 20.41
C ALA A 216 16.78 -0.66 20.74
N GLU A 217 17.39 -1.06 21.84
CA GLU A 217 18.74 -0.60 22.25
C GLU A 217 19.81 -0.95 21.19
N ARG A 218 19.71 -2.09 20.51
CA ARG A 218 20.66 -2.48 19.44
C ARG A 218 20.65 -1.49 18.26
N TYR A 219 19.54 -0.83 18.04
CA TYR A 219 19.33 0.18 17.00
C TYR A 219 19.53 1.62 17.50
N GLY A 220 19.78 1.81 18.79
CA GLY A 220 19.92 3.13 19.40
C GLY A 220 18.62 3.93 19.42
N VAL A 221 17.49 3.25 19.55
CA VAL A 221 16.15 3.86 19.56
C VAL A 221 15.35 3.40 20.78
N THR A 222 14.21 4.06 21.04
CA THR A 222 13.23 3.58 21.99
C THR A 222 12.34 2.52 21.33
N PRO A 223 11.80 1.55 22.08
CA PRO A 223 10.84 0.59 21.53
C PRO A 223 9.54 1.28 21.14
N THR A 224 8.76 0.65 20.27
CA THR A 224 7.38 1.10 19.99
C THR A 224 6.59 1.06 21.30
N PRO A 225 5.90 2.14 21.69
CA PRO A 225 5.36 2.29 23.05
C PRO A 225 4.20 1.36 23.37
N VAL A 226 3.50 0.86 22.35
CA VAL A 226 2.32 -0.02 22.45
C VAL A 226 2.29 -1.01 21.28
N GLY A 227 1.55 -2.10 21.44
CA GLY A 227 1.36 -3.11 20.40
C GLY A 227 2.01 -4.45 20.73
N SER A 228 2.47 -5.17 19.73
CA SER A 228 3.12 -6.47 19.85
C SER A 228 4.32 -6.61 18.92
N ASP A 229 5.18 -7.58 19.18
CA ASP A 229 6.40 -7.83 18.39
C ASP A 229 6.15 -8.74 17.19
N TRP A 230 4.88 -8.97 16.82
CA TRP A 230 4.49 -9.86 15.73
C TRP A 230 5.25 -9.59 14.42
N ALA A 231 5.40 -8.32 14.04
CA ALA A 231 6.09 -7.99 12.81
C ALA A 231 7.58 -8.38 12.85
N TYR A 232 8.23 -8.15 13.97
CA TYR A 232 9.65 -8.44 14.15
C TYR A 232 9.92 -9.93 14.34
N ASP A 233 9.09 -10.62 15.15
CA ASP A 233 9.33 -12.00 15.57
C ASP A 233 8.70 -13.06 14.67
N ASP A 234 7.48 -12.82 14.16
CA ASP A 234 6.73 -13.84 13.41
C ASP A 234 6.92 -13.74 11.89
N ILE A 235 7.00 -12.53 11.35
CA ILE A 235 7.18 -12.31 9.91
C ILE A 235 8.56 -11.75 9.53
N PHE A 236 9.44 -11.61 10.50
CA PHE A 236 10.85 -11.20 10.34
C PHE A 236 11.01 -9.89 9.57
N CYS A 237 10.13 -8.92 9.86
CA CYS A 237 10.09 -7.60 9.27
C CYS A 237 10.91 -6.62 10.13
N ASP A 238 11.95 -6.00 9.54
CA ASP A 238 12.86 -5.11 10.28
C ASP A 238 13.02 -3.75 9.60
N PRO A 239 12.01 -2.89 9.66
CA PRO A 239 12.07 -1.56 9.04
C PRO A 239 13.15 -0.65 9.63
N MET A 240 13.60 -0.90 10.86
CA MET A 240 14.70 -0.13 11.44
C MET A 240 16.01 -0.34 10.67
N ALA A 241 16.32 -1.58 10.28
CA ALA A 241 17.48 -1.84 9.42
C ALA A 241 17.37 -1.07 8.09
N TRP A 242 16.21 -1.07 7.45
CA TRP A 242 16.05 -0.39 6.15
C TRP A 242 16.21 1.12 6.24
N ILE A 243 15.68 1.74 7.31
CA ILE A 243 15.81 3.18 7.55
C ILE A 243 17.26 3.55 7.86
N GLN A 244 17.95 2.81 8.75
CA GLN A 244 19.33 3.07 9.13
C GLN A 244 20.32 2.83 8.01
N GLU A 245 20.08 1.84 7.15
CA GLU A 245 20.89 1.55 5.97
C GLU A 245 20.59 2.49 4.79
N HIS A 246 19.61 3.39 4.93
CA HIS A 246 19.12 4.25 3.84
C HIS A 246 18.78 3.47 2.58
N SER A 247 18.13 2.31 2.74
CA SER A 247 17.69 1.44 1.65
C SER A 247 16.24 1.65 1.24
N ILE A 248 15.58 2.66 1.78
CA ILE A 248 14.25 3.15 1.42
C ILE A 248 14.20 4.66 1.46
N ASP A 249 13.30 5.27 0.68
CA ASP A 249 13.06 6.71 0.66
C ASP A 249 11.94 7.13 1.61
N TYR A 250 10.95 6.26 1.82
CA TYR A 250 9.85 6.50 2.73
C TYR A 250 9.35 5.23 3.39
N ILE A 251 8.71 5.39 4.52
CA ILE A 251 8.03 4.34 5.27
C ILE A 251 6.56 4.68 5.43
N SER A 252 5.65 3.72 5.15
CA SER A 252 4.20 3.87 5.27
C SER A 252 3.61 2.84 6.23
N PRO A 253 3.92 2.90 7.54
CA PRO A 253 3.48 1.88 8.49
C PRO A 253 1.94 1.82 8.55
N GLN A 254 1.39 0.61 8.60
CA GLN A 254 -0.04 0.32 8.65
C GLN A 254 -0.58 0.50 10.08
N ILE A 255 -0.81 1.76 10.48
CA ILE A 255 -1.31 2.10 11.82
C ILE A 255 -2.84 2.01 11.81
N TYR A 256 -3.36 0.77 11.81
CA TYR A 256 -4.78 0.47 11.60
C TYR A 256 -5.61 0.42 12.90
N TRP A 257 -5.18 1.14 13.91
CA TRP A 257 -5.89 1.27 15.19
C TRP A 257 -6.45 2.67 15.39
N THR A 258 -7.46 2.78 16.24
CA THR A 258 -8.09 4.07 16.57
C THR A 258 -7.29 4.84 17.61
N ILE A 259 -7.47 6.16 17.62
CA ILE A 259 -6.99 7.03 18.71
C ILE A 259 -7.65 6.59 20.02
N GLY A 260 -6.83 6.40 21.06
CA GLY A 260 -7.28 5.99 22.40
C GLY A 260 -7.56 4.50 22.56
N SER A 261 -7.25 3.65 21.57
CA SER A 261 -7.31 2.19 21.71
C SER A 261 -6.09 1.63 22.46
N SER A 262 -6.07 0.32 22.74
CA SER A 262 -4.92 -0.34 23.39
C SER A 262 -3.62 -0.21 22.56
N SER A 263 -3.73 -0.18 21.23
CA SER A 263 -2.64 0.14 20.32
C SER A 263 -2.89 1.54 19.75
N ASP A 264 -2.77 2.54 20.61
CA ASP A 264 -3.17 3.93 20.31
C ASP A 264 -2.43 4.47 19.10
N TYR A 265 -3.21 4.87 18.07
CA TYR A 265 -2.69 5.49 16.87
C TYR A 265 -1.73 6.66 17.17
N THR A 266 -2.08 7.51 18.13
CA THR A 266 -1.31 8.72 18.45
C THR A 266 0.11 8.37 18.89
N LEU A 267 0.23 7.39 19.80
CA LEU A 267 1.52 6.98 20.34
C LEU A 267 2.41 6.32 19.28
N ILE A 268 1.82 5.50 18.42
CA ILE A 268 2.55 4.81 17.34
C ILE A 268 3.00 5.82 16.28
N ALA A 269 2.13 6.74 15.85
CA ALA A 269 2.43 7.76 14.86
C ALA A 269 3.52 8.73 15.36
N GLU A 270 3.46 9.12 16.64
CA GLU A 270 4.50 9.93 17.27
C GLU A 270 5.86 9.23 17.24
N TRP A 271 5.89 7.96 17.63
CA TRP A 271 7.10 7.15 17.60
C TRP A 271 7.72 7.09 16.19
N TRP A 272 6.93 6.75 15.16
CA TRP A 272 7.42 6.73 13.78
C TRP A 272 7.93 8.10 13.32
N SER A 273 7.24 9.17 13.68
CA SER A 273 7.67 10.53 13.37
C SER A 273 9.04 10.87 13.98
N GLN A 274 9.31 10.41 15.21
CA GLN A 274 10.61 10.58 15.86
C GLN A 274 11.70 9.77 15.15
N ILE A 275 11.42 8.51 14.80
CA ILE A 275 12.36 7.64 14.09
C ILE A 275 12.77 8.23 12.73
N VAL A 276 11.83 8.63 11.90
CA VAL A 276 12.15 9.16 10.56
C VAL A 276 12.92 10.48 10.63
N ARG A 277 12.68 11.29 11.66
CA ARG A 277 13.46 12.51 11.91
C ARG A 277 14.90 12.22 12.31
N GLN A 278 15.10 11.20 13.13
CA GLN A 278 16.42 10.80 13.60
C GLN A 278 17.29 10.30 12.44
N PHE A 279 16.74 9.56 11.50
CA PHE A 279 17.50 8.85 10.47
C PHE A 279 17.31 9.39 9.04
N GLY A 280 16.44 10.37 8.82
CA GLY A 280 16.25 11.00 7.51
C GLY A 280 15.51 10.15 6.49
N CYS A 281 14.29 9.73 6.82
CA CYS A 281 13.36 9.03 5.94
C CYS A 281 12.02 9.79 5.90
N HIS A 282 11.26 9.67 4.80
CA HIS A 282 9.90 10.24 4.78
C HIS A 282 8.91 9.31 5.49
N PHE A 283 7.93 9.91 6.17
CA PHE A 283 6.86 9.18 6.87
C PHE A 283 5.50 9.45 6.24
N TYR A 284 4.82 8.38 5.80
CA TYR A 284 3.45 8.44 5.29
C TYR A 284 2.60 7.43 6.07
N SER A 285 1.86 7.88 7.08
CA SER A 285 1.02 6.99 7.89
C SER A 285 -0.04 6.31 7.03
N SER A 286 -0.12 4.99 7.08
CA SER A 286 -1.18 4.22 6.42
C SER A 286 -2.37 4.07 7.36
N HIS A 287 -3.56 4.49 6.88
CA HIS A 287 -4.81 4.47 7.63
C HIS A 287 -5.75 3.40 7.09
N SER A 288 -6.48 2.72 7.99
CA SER A 288 -7.49 1.75 7.61
C SER A 288 -8.80 2.40 7.16
N ALA A 289 -8.86 2.80 5.90
CA ALA A 289 -10.14 3.18 5.31
C ALA A 289 -11.05 1.96 5.06
N SER A 290 -10.50 0.73 5.06
CA SER A 290 -11.28 -0.51 4.98
C SER A 290 -12.21 -0.71 6.16
N ASP A 291 -11.86 -0.16 7.33
CA ASP A 291 -12.64 -0.24 8.56
C ASP A 291 -13.68 0.89 8.68
N LEU A 292 -13.67 1.84 7.75
CA LEU A 292 -14.77 2.79 7.64
C LEU A 292 -16.08 2.03 7.58
N SER A 293 -17.04 2.40 8.43
CA SER A 293 -18.34 1.71 8.50
C SER A 293 -18.93 1.68 7.09
N SER A 294 -18.85 0.52 6.51
CA SER A 294 -19.66 0.22 5.36
C SER A 294 -21.05 -0.04 5.89
N ALA A 295 -21.86 0.97 6.00
CA ALA A 295 -23.23 0.73 5.61
C ALA A 295 -23.09 0.08 4.24
N LYS A 296 -23.44 -1.21 4.12
CA LYS A 296 -23.30 -1.94 2.87
C LYS A 296 -24.09 -1.18 1.85
N MET A 297 -23.41 -0.41 0.98
CA MET A 297 -24.05 0.24 -0.15
C MET A 297 -24.80 -0.85 -0.91
N PRO A 298 -26.05 -0.65 -1.28
CA PRO A 298 -26.71 -1.56 -2.19
C PRO A 298 -25.85 -1.63 -3.44
N SER A 299 -25.35 -2.82 -3.77
CA SER A 299 -24.53 -2.98 -4.94
C SER A 299 -25.32 -2.50 -6.14
N LYS A 300 -24.72 -1.73 -7.01
CA LYS A 300 -25.26 -1.35 -8.32
C LYS A 300 -25.74 -2.59 -9.14
N TYR A 301 -25.39 -3.79 -8.69
CA TYR A 301 -25.58 -5.10 -9.29
C TYR A 301 -26.50 -6.04 -8.49
N GLY A 302 -27.46 -5.53 -7.77
CA GLY A 302 -28.68 -6.27 -7.40
C GLY A 302 -28.55 -7.42 -6.39
N LYS A 303 -27.51 -7.49 -5.56
CA LYS A 303 -27.47 -8.40 -4.40
C LYS A 303 -27.89 -7.68 -3.14
N THR A 304 -29.17 -7.82 -2.78
CA THR A 304 -29.74 -7.36 -1.50
C THR A 304 -29.04 -8.01 -0.33
N THR A 305 -28.38 -7.21 0.49
CA THR A 305 -28.02 -7.60 1.85
C THR A 305 -29.15 -7.21 2.79
N THR A 306 -29.52 -8.13 3.65
CA THR A 306 -30.58 -8.01 4.67
C THR A 306 -30.17 -7.01 5.75
N GLY A 307 -30.46 -5.74 5.56
CA GLY A 307 -30.30 -4.68 6.56
C GLY A 307 -31.13 -3.47 6.17
N THR A 308 -31.75 -2.82 7.16
CA THR A 308 -32.47 -1.57 6.94
C THR A 308 -31.44 -0.45 7.01
N LEU A 309 -31.21 0.25 5.89
CA LEU A 309 -30.42 1.45 5.85
C LEU A 309 -31.27 2.62 6.35
N SER A 310 -30.70 3.52 7.15
CA SER A 310 -31.34 4.76 7.55
C SER A 310 -30.55 5.92 6.97
N PHE A 311 -31.24 6.91 6.42
CA PHE A 311 -30.65 8.10 5.85
C PHE A 311 -31.05 9.31 6.71
N ASP A 312 -30.16 10.26 6.87
CA ASP A 312 -30.48 11.56 7.46
C ASP A 312 -30.88 12.51 6.33
N LEU A 313 -32.17 12.72 6.20
CA LEU A 313 -32.74 13.68 5.25
C LEU A 313 -33.20 14.93 6.03
N ASN A 314 -32.44 16.00 5.94
CA ASN A 314 -32.76 17.29 6.58
C ASN A 314 -32.97 17.22 8.11
N GLY A 315 -32.19 16.35 8.81
CA GLY A 315 -32.30 16.16 10.25
C GLY A 315 -33.31 15.10 10.70
N GLU A 316 -34.00 14.43 9.76
CA GLU A 316 -34.88 13.30 10.07
C GLU A 316 -34.28 11.98 9.56
N LYS A 317 -34.24 10.99 10.44
CA LYS A 317 -33.78 9.63 10.07
C LYS A 317 -34.85 8.90 9.31
N VAL A 318 -34.64 8.68 8.02
CA VAL A 318 -35.55 7.97 7.14
C VAL A 318 -35.03 6.59 6.78
N SER A 319 -35.85 5.55 6.96
CA SER A 319 -35.49 4.17 6.56
C SER A 319 -35.44 4.02 5.06
N SER A 320 -34.41 3.30 4.54
CA SER A 320 -34.29 2.98 3.11
C SER A 320 -35.52 2.24 2.53
N LYS A 321 -36.32 1.58 3.39
CA LYS A 321 -37.60 0.96 3.00
C LYS A 321 -38.69 1.97 2.73
N ALA A 322 -38.58 3.17 3.29
CA ALA A 322 -39.57 4.24 3.13
C ALA A 322 -39.26 5.14 1.92
N LEU A 323 -38.10 5.01 1.30
CA LEU A 323 -37.68 5.82 0.14
C LEU A 323 -38.15 5.16 -1.17
N SER A 324 -38.64 5.96 -2.08
CA SER A 324 -38.81 5.56 -3.47
C SER A 324 -37.45 5.31 -4.14
N PRO A 325 -37.36 4.56 -5.26
CA PRO A 325 -36.13 4.33 -5.98
C PRO A 325 -35.38 5.63 -6.40
N ILE A 326 -36.15 6.68 -6.73
CA ILE A 326 -35.58 8.00 -7.12
C ILE A 326 -35.03 8.71 -5.90
N GLU A 327 -35.77 8.76 -4.79
CA GLU A 327 -35.29 9.38 -3.55
C GLU A 327 -34.08 8.67 -2.98
N ARG A 328 -34.03 7.33 -3.09
CA ARG A 328 -32.84 6.55 -2.69
C ARG A 328 -31.63 6.88 -3.55
N LYS A 329 -31.80 6.95 -4.87
CA LYS A 329 -30.74 7.35 -5.78
C LYS A 329 -30.26 8.76 -5.48
N THR A 330 -31.15 9.70 -5.25
CA THR A 330 -30.85 11.08 -4.90
C THR A 330 -30.14 11.18 -3.54
N ALA A 331 -30.55 10.38 -2.55
CA ALA A 331 -29.90 10.30 -1.25
C ALA A 331 -28.47 9.73 -1.37
N GLU A 332 -28.28 8.70 -2.20
CA GLU A 332 -26.96 8.11 -2.49
C GLU A 332 -26.03 9.09 -3.23
N GLU A 333 -26.57 9.88 -4.17
CA GLU A 333 -25.82 10.89 -4.93
C GLU A 333 -25.51 12.15 -4.11
N ASN A 334 -26.32 12.47 -3.10
CA ASN A 334 -26.15 13.67 -2.26
C ASN A 334 -25.44 13.43 -0.92
N GLU A 335 -24.77 12.27 -0.76
CA GLU A 335 -23.87 12.00 0.38
C GLU A 335 -24.53 12.01 1.77
N TYR A 336 -25.75 11.48 1.90
CA TYR A 336 -26.39 11.37 3.20
C TYR A 336 -25.73 10.32 4.10
N ILE A 337 -25.56 10.67 5.39
CA ILE A 337 -24.98 9.75 6.39
C ILE A 337 -25.90 8.56 6.57
N VAL A 338 -25.38 7.36 6.35
CA VAL A 338 -26.09 6.11 6.63
C VAL A 338 -25.85 5.72 8.08
N ASP A 339 -26.88 5.74 8.90
CA ASP A 339 -26.82 5.33 10.30
C ASP A 339 -27.34 3.89 10.44
N GLY A 340 -26.65 3.01 11.17
CA GLY A 340 -27.14 1.66 11.46
C GLY A 340 -26.15 0.52 11.52
N ALA A 341 -24.85 0.74 11.28
CA ALA A 341 -23.81 -0.21 11.63
C ALA A 341 -23.08 0.27 12.89
N THR A 342 -22.79 -0.62 13.81
CA THR A 342 -21.78 -0.40 14.84
C THR A 342 -20.43 -0.26 14.11
N ALA A 343 -20.11 0.97 13.72
CA ALA A 343 -18.88 1.26 13.04
C ALA A 343 -17.73 1.20 14.04
N SER A 344 -16.79 0.32 13.81
CA SER A 344 -15.50 0.35 14.49
C SER A 344 -14.68 1.59 14.10
N PHE A 345 -14.98 2.22 12.94
CA PHE A 345 -14.21 3.32 12.40
C PHE A 345 -15.12 4.36 11.72
N LYS A 346 -15.10 5.59 12.17
CA LYS A 346 -15.86 6.70 11.57
C LYS A 346 -14.96 7.54 10.67
N GLY A 347 -15.52 8.20 9.67
CA GLY A 347 -14.77 9.15 8.81
C GLY A 347 -14.07 10.25 9.60
N SER A 348 -14.67 10.70 10.72
CA SER A 348 -14.04 11.63 11.66
C SER A 348 -12.76 11.11 12.30
N GLU A 349 -12.63 9.79 12.48
CA GLU A 349 -11.42 9.17 13.01
C GLU A 349 -10.25 9.36 12.04
N LEU A 350 -10.44 9.09 10.74
CA LEU A 350 -9.41 9.33 9.73
C LEU A 350 -8.97 10.81 9.71
N VAL A 351 -9.91 11.73 9.77
CA VAL A 351 -9.61 13.17 9.83
C VAL A 351 -8.81 13.52 11.08
N ASN A 352 -9.17 12.96 12.24
CA ASN A 352 -8.46 13.17 13.49
C ASN A 352 -7.03 12.59 13.44
N GLN A 353 -6.84 11.41 12.86
CA GLN A 353 -5.52 10.81 12.65
C GLN A 353 -4.63 11.70 11.76
N ILE A 354 -5.17 12.26 10.68
CA ILE A 354 -4.43 13.21 9.83
C ILE A 354 -4.05 14.47 10.62
N LYS A 355 -4.96 15.00 11.45
CA LYS A 355 -4.65 16.15 12.29
C LYS A 355 -3.57 15.85 13.31
N VAL A 356 -3.61 14.67 13.93
CA VAL A 356 -2.56 14.18 14.84
C VAL A 356 -1.21 14.12 14.13
N ASN A 357 -1.14 13.50 12.95
CA ASN A 357 0.09 13.45 12.16
C ASN A 357 0.69 14.83 11.92
N ARG A 358 -0.15 15.81 11.60
CA ARG A 358 0.31 17.19 11.34
C ARG A 358 0.87 17.89 12.57
N THR A 359 0.55 17.44 13.78
CA THR A 359 1.16 18.00 15.00
C THR A 359 2.63 17.60 15.17
N TYR A 360 3.08 16.54 14.48
CA TYR A 360 4.46 16.05 14.52
C TYR A 360 5.32 16.58 13.37
N ASP A 361 4.79 17.50 12.58
CA ASP A 361 5.28 17.90 11.25
C ASP A 361 6.42 18.94 11.26
N GLU A 362 7.10 19.17 12.36
CA GLU A 362 8.13 20.23 12.36
C GLU A 362 9.32 19.94 11.42
N THR A 363 9.45 18.75 10.81
CA THR A 363 10.64 18.41 10.00
C THR A 363 10.42 17.42 8.87
N GLY A 364 9.22 16.97 8.55
CA GLY A 364 9.12 15.88 7.57
C GLY A 364 7.78 15.63 6.91
N ALA A 365 6.90 16.64 6.90
CA ALA A 365 5.61 16.58 6.20
C ALA A 365 4.99 15.17 6.21
N PRO A 366 4.44 14.68 7.33
CA PRO A 366 3.85 13.35 7.36
C PRO A 366 2.69 13.30 6.37
N GLY A 367 2.83 12.42 5.40
CA GLY A 367 1.76 12.09 4.48
C GLY A 367 0.76 11.13 5.11
N SER A 368 -0.32 10.91 4.39
CA SER A 368 -1.35 9.94 4.76
C SER A 368 -1.68 9.05 3.56
N VAL A 369 -1.70 7.75 3.78
CA VAL A 369 -2.09 6.74 2.80
C VAL A 369 -3.38 6.08 3.27
N PHE A 370 -4.35 5.89 2.39
CA PHE A 370 -5.63 5.27 2.73
C PHE A 370 -5.75 3.88 2.09
N TYR A 371 -5.83 2.86 2.89
CA TYR A 371 -6.18 1.51 2.43
C TYR A 371 -7.66 1.27 2.67
N ASN A 372 -8.51 1.29 1.64
CA ASN A 372 -8.19 1.51 0.24
C ASN A 372 -9.08 2.62 -0.36
N MET A 373 -8.75 3.07 -1.56
CA MET A 373 -9.44 4.18 -2.25
C MET A 373 -10.91 3.87 -2.52
N ARG A 374 -11.27 2.62 -2.86
CA ARG A 374 -12.65 2.21 -3.08
C ARG A 374 -13.53 2.51 -1.85
N LYS A 375 -13.01 2.28 -0.65
CA LYS A 375 -13.73 2.59 0.59
C LYS A 375 -13.87 4.09 0.81
N VAL A 376 -12.83 4.86 0.57
CA VAL A 376 -12.87 6.32 0.68
C VAL A 376 -13.91 6.91 -0.28
N THR A 377 -13.96 6.44 -1.53
CA THR A 377 -14.88 6.97 -2.56
C THR A 377 -16.32 6.50 -2.38
N HIS A 378 -16.54 5.31 -1.82
CA HIS A 378 -17.87 4.73 -1.65
C HIS A 378 -18.46 4.94 -0.24
N THR A 379 -17.70 5.54 0.68
CA THR A 379 -18.24 5.96 1.98
C THR A 379 -18.83 7.35 1.85
N SER A 380 -20.14 7.44 2.07
CA SER A 380 -20.89 8.69 1.93
C SER A 380 -20.23 9.83 2.74
N GLY A 381 -20.06 10.98 2.11
CA GLY A 381 -19.49 12.19 2.73
C GLY A 381 -17.99 12.16 3.00
N MET A 382 -17.27 11.04 2.78
CA MET A 382 -15.86 10.94 3.16
C MET A 382 -14.97 11.86 2.32
N LEU A 383 -15.16 11.92 1.01
CA LEU A 383 -14.41 12.83 0.12
C LEU A 383 -14.68 14.30 0.48
N SER A 384 -15.94 14.65 0.70
CA SER A 384 -16.34 15.99 1.13
C SER A 384 -15.73 16.35 2.47
N LEU A 385 -15.69 15.42 3.42
CA LEU A 385 -15.10 15.63 4.73
C LEU A 385 -13.58 15.87 4.64
N LEU A 386 -12.87 15.04 3.87
CA LEU A 386 -11.43 15.23 3.63
C LEU A 386 -11.15 16.62 3.03
N ARG A 387 -11.90 16.98 1.98
CA ARG A 387 -11.71 18.24 1.27
C ARG A 387 -12.09 19.45 2.09
N SER A 388 -13.14 19.41 2.89
CA SER A 388 -13.59 20.55 3.68
C SER A 388 -12.76 20.79 4.94
N ASP A 389 -12.12 19.74 5.49
CA ASP A 389 -11.39 19.83 6.76
C ASP A 389 -9.87 19.78 6.56
N VAL A 390 -9.33 18.64 6.08
CA VAL A 390 -7.87 18.39 6.10
C VAL A 390 -7.18 18.60 4.75
N TYR A 391 -7.86 18.44 3.62
CA TYR A 391 -7.31 18.58 2.28
C TYR A 391 -7.95 19.74 1.50
N LYS A 392 -8.09 20.89 2.14
CA LYS A 392 -8.66 22.09 1.51
C LYS A 392 -7.92 22.54 0.26
N TYR A 393 -6.63 22.33 0.23
CA TYR A 393 -5.73 22.70 -0.85
C TYR A 393 -4.89 21.50 -1.27
N PRO A 394 -4.56 21.38 -2.57
CA PRO A 394 -3.61 20.39 -3.01
C PRO A 394 -2.23 20.68 -2.40
N ALA A 395 -1.54 19.61 -1.98
CA ALA A 395 -0.18 19.69 -1.48
C ALA A 395 0.82 19.30 -2.57
N LEU A 396 1.99 19.91 -2.55
CA LEU A 396 3.13 19.44 -3.32
C LEU A 396 3.66 18.15 -2.69
N ILE A 397 4.19 17.29 -3.54
CA ILE A 397 4.88 16.10 -3.09
C ILE A 397 6.22 16.53 -2.49
N PRO A 398 6.61 16.02 -1.30
CA PRO A 398 7.83 16.45 -0.64
C PRO A 398 9.07 16.06 -1.45
N ALA A 399 10.01 16.98 -1.57
CA ALA A 399 11.28 16.72 -2.21
C ALA A 399 12.11 15.74 -1.38
N ILE A 400 12.74 14.76 -2.04
CA ILE A 400 13.69 13.85 -1.42
C ILE A 400 15.08 14.49 -1.47
N SER A 401 15.47 15.17 -0.41
CA SER A 401 16.70 15.99 -0.37
C SER A 401 17.97 15.17 -0.58
N TRP A 402 17.98 13.89 -0.17
CA TRP A 402 19.14 13.00 -0.35
C TRP A 402 19.28 12.42 -1.77
N LYS A 403 18.27 12.60 -2.63
CA LYS A 403 18.34 12.25 -4.06
C LYS A 403 18.63 13.47 -4.95
N ALA A 404 18.50 14.66 -4.42
CA ALA A 404 18.74 15.88 -5.17
C ALA A 404 20.27 16.08 -5.39
N THR A 405 20.69 16.15 -6.63
CA THR A 405 22.10 16.43 -6.99
C THR A 405 22.40 17.92 -7.08
N SER A 406 21.36 18.75 -7.21
CA SER A 406 21.42 20.23 -7.20
C SER A 406 20.01 20.78 -6.99
N ASP A 407 19.91 22.00 -6.45
CA ASP A 407 18.65 22.71 -6.45
C ASP A 407 18.15 22.91 -7.89
N PRO A 408 16.86 22.64 -8.18
CA PRO A 408 16.32 22.97 -9.47
C PRO A 408 16.48 24.47 -9.70
N GLY A 409 17.04 24.86 -10.82
CA GLY A 409 17.15 26.28 -11.17
C GLY A 409 15.77 26.92 -11.22
N LEU A 410 15.72 28.23 -10.95
CA LEU A 410 14.47 28.99 -11.09
C LEU A 410 13.92 28.82 -12.49
N VAL A 411 12.65 28.43 -12.59
CA VAL A 411 11.95 28.40 -13.86
C VAL A 411 11.85 29.84 -14.35
N SER A 412 12.54 30.14 -15.46
CA SER A 412 12.51 31.45 -16.11
C SER A 412 11.76 31.33 -17.44
N ASN A 413 11.09 32.40 -17.84
CA ASN A 413 10.37 32.49 -19.13
C ASN A 413 9.21 31.50 -19.30
N ILE A 414 8.36 31.38 -18.29
CA ILE A 414 7.09 30.68 -18.44
C ILE A 414 6.21 31.47 -19.40
N ALA A 415 5.88 30.91 -20.56
CA ALA A 415 4.99 31.51 -21.54
C ALA A 415 3.70 30.67 -21.65
N PHE A 416 2.57 31.31 -21.55
CA PHE A 416 1.27 30.70 -21.79
C PHE A 416 0.93 30.84 -23.28
N THR A 417 1.08 29.75 -24.04
CA THR A 417 0.79 29.78 -25.48
C THR A 417 -0.35 28.80 -25.78
N ASN A 418 -1.43 29.31 -26.37
CA ASN A 418 -2.61 28.49 -26.72
C ASN A 418 -3.23 27.67 -25.60
N GLY A 419 -3.24 28.19 -24.37
CA GLY A 419 -3.83 27.51 -23.22
C GLY A 419 -2.96 26.41 -22.61
N GLN A 420 -1.68 26.32 -22.99
CA GLN A 420 -0.68 25.43 -22.42
C GLN A 420 0.50 26.23 -21.83
N LEU A 421 1.04 25.75 -20.72
CA LEU A 421 2.25 26.27 -20.05
C LEU A 421 3.48 25.92 -20.88
#